data_7979f8a570f2ad17da6f4fc0e5d5a83c
#
_entry.id   7979f8a570f2ad17da6f4fc0e5d5a83c
#
_cell.length_a   1.000
_cell.length_b   1.000
_cell.length_c   1.000
_cell.angle_alpha   90.00
_cell.angle_beta   90.00
_cell.angle_gamma   90.00
#
_symmetry.space_group_name_H-M   'P 1'
#
loop_
_entity.id
_entity.type
_entity.pdbx_description
1 polymer ?
#
loop_
_entity_poly.entity_id
_entity_poly.type
_entity_poly.pdbx_seq_one_letter_code
_entity_poly.pdbx_strand_id
1 'polypeptide(L)'
;MLKSIKLLLLSAMTLSFSGCIFHSNPEINYYDINQIPTAVDAQKVPMAGAIQFKLIRNLTPVGNNFIYSGNDGRQFIDRHNLWIQSPELMIQRKIINSLPLTENNSVIFDISAVLYDFAINQDTRNCTAALKFEVKKVSNSVGKGEVTELFFKATKQAEADNAASYVAAMAQIIDEITLNLQQQLTKF
;
A
#
# COMPACT_ATOMS: atom_id res chain seq x y z
N MET A 1 -38.73 57.35 18.58
CA MET A 1 -38.87 55.89 18.38
C MET A 1 -38.27 55.36 17.08
N LEU A 2 -38.39 56.00 15.95
CA LEU A 2 -37.87 55.48 14.65
C LEU A 2 -36.32 55.37 14.57
N LYS A 3 -35.54 56.17 15.27
CA LYS A 3 -34.07 56.13 15.26
C LYS A 3 -33.50 54.92 16.01
N SER A 4 -34.18 54.46 17.08
CA SER A 4 -33.76 53.33 17.88
C SER A 4 -33.98 51.98 17.15
N ILE A 5 -35.02 51.89 16.33
CA ILE A 5 -35.36 50.69 15.53
C ILE A 5 -34.32 50.48 14.40
N LYS A 6 -33.86 51.58 13.77
CA LYS A 6 -32.83 51.50 12.71
C LYS A 6 -31.48 51.02 13.26
N LEU A 7 -31.12 51.41 14.47
CA LEU A 7 -29.87 51.00 15.10
C LEU A 7 -29.89 49.50 15.48
N LEU A 8 -31.06 49.02 15.93
CA LEU A 8 -31.26 47.60 16.27
C LEU A 8 -31.21 46.69 15.02
N LEU A 9 -31.77 47.13 13.90
CA LEU A 9 -31.74 46.40 12.63
C LEU A 9 -30.32 46.33 12.03
N LEU A 10 -29.52 47.41 12.17
CA LEU A 10 -28.15 47.43 11.70
C LEU A 10 -27.23 46.50 12.53
N SER A 11 -27.48 46.43 13.85
CA SER A 11 -26.74 45.52 14.75
C SER A 11 -27.06 44.04 14.50
N ALA A 12 -28.31 43.70 14.15
CA ALA A 12 -28.71 42.36 13.82
C ALA A 12 -28.10 41.85 12.48
N MET A 13 -27.87 42.77 11.54
CA MET A 13 -27.34 42.40 10.22
C MET A 13 -25.82 42.13 10.23
N THR A 14 -25.06 42.73 11.18
CA THR A 14 -23.63 42.45 11.34
C THR A 14 -23.32 41.14 12.03
N LEU A 15 -24.22 40.60 12.84
CA LEU A 15 -24.05 39.28 13.49
C LEU A 15 -24.28 38.09 12.56
N SER A 16 -24.95 38.29 11.42
CA SER A 16 -25.26 37.23 10.47
C SER A 16 -24.08 36.86 9.54
N PHE A 17 -23.03 37.69 9.47
CA PHE A 17 -21.88 37.45 8.61
C PHE A 17 -20.68 36.80 9.29
N SER A 18 -20.75 36.57 10.61
CA SER A 18 -19.62 35.96 11.35
C SER A 18 -19.59 34.44 11.36
N GLY A 19 -20.56 33.79 10.73
CA GLY A 19 -20.73 32.34 10.80
C GLY A 19 -20.02 31.51 9.74
N CYS A 20 -19.35 32.11 8.75
CA CYS A 20 -18.94 31.37 7.56
C CYS A 20 -17.42 31.30 7.29
N ILE A 21 -16.55 31.60 8.25
CA ILE A 21 -15.10 31.73 7.93
C ILE A 21 -14.23 30.61 8.53
N PHE A 22 -14.75 29.73 9.33
CA PHE A 22 -13.97 28.58 9.82
C PHE A 22 -14.38 27.29 9.11
N HIS A 23 -14.08 27.19 7.81
CA HIS A 23 -13.86 25.88 7.22
C HIS A 23 -12.47 25.44 7.69
N SER A 24 -12.44 24.63 8.73
CA SER A 24 -11.25 23.82 9.00
C SER A 24 -10.99 22.98 7.75
N ASN A 25 -9.90 23.24 7.05
CA ASN A 25 -9.48 22.31 6.00
C ASN A 25 -9.41 20.92 6.62
N PRO A 26 -10.08 19.93 6.01
CA PRO A 26 -10.01 18.58 6.53
C PRO A 26 -8.55 18.13 6.58
N GLU A 27 -8.16 17.55 7.70
CA GLU A 27 -6.82 17.02 7.89
C GLU A 27 -6.55 15.89 6.89
N ILE A 28 -5.42 15.97 6.20
CA ILE A 28 -4.99 14.92 5.28
C ILE A 28 -3.99 14.04 6.02
N ASN A 29 -4.28 12.75 6.11
CA ASN A 29 -3.44 11.76 6.76
C ASN A 29 -2.66 10.97 5.71
N TYR A 30 -1.37 10.77 5.95
CA TYR A 30 -0.49 9.99 5.09
C TYR A 30 -0.09 8.68 5.78
N TYR A 31 -0.17 7.58 5.04
CA TYR A 31 0.08 6.23 5.55
C TYR A 31 1.16 5.51 4.76
N ASP A 32 1.96 4.72 5.46
CA ASP A 32 3.03 3.90 4.88
C ASP A 32 3.00 2.49 5.48
N ILE A 33 2.84 1.48 4.63
CA ILE A 33 2.89 0.08 5.05
C ILE A 33 4.25 -0.32 5.66
N ASN A 34 5.32 0.43 5.36
CA ASN A 34 6.66 0.16 5.89
C ASN A 34 6.85 0.61 7.33
N GLN A 35 5.94 1.42 7.88
CA GLN A 35 5.95 1.79 9.30
C GLN A 35 5.36 0.70 10.19
N ILE A 36 4.65 -0.26 9.61
CA ILE A 36 4.14 -1.41 10.35
C ILE A 36 5.25 -2.45 10.46
N PRO A 37 5.65 -2.85 11.70
CA PRO A 37 6.69 -3.85 11.90
C PRO A 37 6.34 -5.14 11.17
N THR A 38 7.33 -5.72 10.51
CA THR A 38 7.17 -7.00 9.80
C THR A 38 7.18 -8.13 10.83
N ALA A 39 6.11 -8.93 10.86
CA ALA A 39 6.06 -10.13 11.70
C ALA A 39 7.08 -11.21 11.27
N VAL A 40 7.73 -11.02 10.13
CA VAL A 40 8.62 -11.97 9.45
C VAL A 40 10.06 -11.94 9.99
N ASP A 41 10.40 -11.05 10.93
CA ASP A 41 11.78 -11.01 11.52
C ASP A 41 12.22 -12.34 12.16
N ALA A 42 11.30 -13.28 12.38
CA ALA A 42 11.57 -14.55 13.04
C ALA A 42 12.09 -15.67 12.12
N GLN A 43 11.97 -15.57 10.80
CA GLN A 43 12.33 -16.66 9.88
C GLN A 43 13.04 -16.17 8.62
N LYS A 44 14.22 -15.55 8.79
CA LYS A 44 15.11 -15.33 7.65
C LYS A 44 15.65 -16.67 7.18
N VAL A 45 14.98 -17.29 6.21
CA VAL A 45 15.49 -18.49 5.54
C VAL A 45 16.74 -18.10 4.75
N PRO A 46 17.90 -18.78 4.95
CA PRO A 46 19.10 -18.47 4.17
C PRO A 46 18.81 -18.63 2.68
N MET A 47 19.18 -17.63 1.90
CA MET A 47 19.03 -17.70 0.44
C MET A 47 20.32 -18.09 -0.24
N ALA A 48 20.20 -18.89 -1.30
CA ALA A 48 21.34 -19.40 -2.07
C ALA A 48 21.95 -18.35 -3.03
N GLY A 49 21.39 -17.12 -3.12
CA GLY A 49 21.87 -16.12 -4.07
C GLY A 49 21.45 -14.70 -3.70
N ALA A 50 22.10 -13.74 -4.34
CA ALA A 50 21.76 -12.33 -4.21
C ALA A 50 20.46 -12.00 -4.97
N ILE A 51 19.69 -11.04 -4.44
CA ILE A 51 18.48 -10.57 -5.10
C ILE A 51 18.74 -9.21 -5.72
N GLN A 52 18.42 -9.09 -7.00
CA GLN A 52 18.34 -7.82 -7.71
C GLN A 52 16.86 -7.54 -8.04
N PHE A 53 16.21 -6.72 -7.23
CA PHE A 53 14.84 -6.32 -7.47
C PHE A 53 14.81 -5.10 -8.40
N LYS A 54 14.17 -5.23 -9.56
CA LYS A 54 14.15 -4.16 -10.58
C LYS A 54 13.04 -3.15 -10.32
N LEU A 55 11.80 -3.53 -10.63
CA LEU A 55 10.66 -2.63 -10.62
C LEU A 55 9.38 -3.42 -10.40
N ILE A 56 8.43 -2.82 -9.68
CA ILE A 56 7.03 -3.24 -9.70
C ILE A 56 6.26 -2.33 -10.65
N ARG A 57 5.69 -2.90 -11.70
CA ARG A 57 4.76 -2.19 -12.56
C ARG A 57 3.36 -2.25 -11.95
N ASN A 58 2.73 -1.09 -11.77
CA ASN A 58 1.38 -1.00 -11.24
C ASN A 58 0.36 -1.01 -12.38
N LEU A 59 -0.59 -1.94 -12.34
CA LEU A 59 -1.73 -2.00 -13.26
C LEU A 59 -3.05 -1.58 -12.58
N THR A 60 -3.01 -1.25 -11.28
CA THR A 60 -4.19 -0.75 -10.58
C THR A 60 -4.41 0.72 -10.89
N PRO A 61 -5.65 1.22 -10.88
CA PRO A 61 -5.94 2.64 -11.09
C PRO A 61 -5.55 3.52 -9.89
N VAL A 62 -4.92 2.94 -8.88
CA VAL A 62 -4.59 3.57 -7.61
C VAL A 62 -3.28 4.34 -7.74
N GLY A 63 -3.36 5.68 -7.73
CA GLY A 63 -2.19 6.52 -7.44
C GLY A 63 -1.88 6.50 -5.94
N ASN A 64 -1.74 7.67 -5.33
CA ASN A 64 -1.50 7.77 -3.87
C ASN A 64 -2.80 7.77 -3.05
N ASN A 65 -3.96 7.51 -3.65
CA ASN A 65 -5.23 7.53 -2.94
C ASN A 65 -5.55 6.19 -2.30
N PHE A 66 -6.22 6.22 -1.15
CA PHE A 66 -6.97 5.06 -0.71
C PHE A 66 -8.20 4.92 -1.60
N ILE A 67 -8.37 3.74 -2.17
CA ILE A 67 -9.56 3.39 -2.94
C ILE A 67 -10.29 2.28 -2.19
N TYR A 68 -11.52 2.57 -1.82
CA TYR A 68 -12.43 1.61 -1.22
C TYR A 68 -13.37 1.07 -2.29
N SER A 69 -13.69 -0.20 -2.23
CA SER A 69 -14.77 -0.81 -3.01
C SER A 69 -15.90 -1.25 -2.08
N GLY A 70 -17.13 -1.12 -2.56
CA GLY A 70 -18.31 -1.75 -1.94
C GLY A 70 -18.59 -3.11 -2.58
N ASN A 71 -19.49 -3.89 -1.97
CA ASN A 71 -19.97 -5.17 -2.50
C ASN A 71 -20.77 -5.01 -3.81
N ASP A 72 -21.26 -3.81 -4.09
CA ASP A 72 -21.95 -3.44 -5.33
C ASP A 72 -20.97 -3.11 -6.48
N GLY A 73 -19.66 -3.23 -6.26
CA GLY A 73 -18.61 -2.92 -7.23
C GLY A 73 -18.31 -1.44 -7.41
N ARG A 74 -18.95 -0.55 -6.65
CA ARG A 74 -18.61 0.88 -6.67
C ARG A 74 -17.25 1.09 -6.02
N GLN A 75 -16.51 2.07 -6.55
CA GLN A 75 -15.25 2.51 -5.99
C GLN A 75 -15.38 3.94 -5.45
N PHE A 76 -14.78 4.16 -4.28
CA PHE A 76 -14.74 5.44 -3.60
C PHE A 76 -13.29 5.85 -3.37
N ILE A 77 -12.97 7.08 -3.76
CA ILE A 77 -11.65 7.66 -3.51
C ILE A 77 -11.71 8.40 -2.17
N ASP A 78 -10.85 8.00 -1.23
CA ASP A 78 -10.69 8.75 0.01
C ASP A 78 -9.87 10.03 -0.26
N ARG A 79 -10.40 11.15 0.20
CA ARG A 79 -9.76 12.46 0.03
C ARG A 79 -8.94 12.87 1.26
N HIS A 80 -9.06 12.15 2.35
CA HIS A 80 -8.45 12.47 3.64
C HIS A 80 -7.33 11.53 4.01
N ASN A 81 -7.36 10.29 3.49
CA ASN A 81 -6.34 9.29 3.75
C ASN A 81 -5.62 8.96 2.45
N LEU A 82 -4.32 9.17 2.46
CA LEU A 82 -3.47 8.99 1.29
C LEU A 82 -2.31 8.05 1.63
N TRP A 83 -1.85 7.31 0.64
CA TRP A 83 -0.55 6.65 0.72
C TRP A 83 0.55 7.71 0.60
N ILE A 84 1.61 7.61 1.41
CA ILE A 84 2.75 8.54 1.36
C ILE A 84 3.50 8.46 0.03
N GLN A 85 3.42 7.32 -0.62
CA GLN A 85 3.98 7.04 -1.95
C GLN A 85 2.99 6.15 -2.72
N SER A 86 3.21 5.97 -4.02
CA SER A 86 2.42 5.00 -4.78
C SER A 86 2.60 3.58 -4.25
N PRO A 87 1.55 2.76 -4.29
CA PRO A 87 1.57 1.41 -3.70
C PRO A 87 2.75 0.56 -4.16
N GLU A 88 3.08 0.60 -5.46
CA GLU A 88 4.20 -0.19 -6.00
C GLU A 88 5.54 0.17 -5.37
N LEU A 89 5.79 1.44 -5.07
CA LEU A 89 7.04 1.88 -4.42
C LEU A 89 7.08 1.44 -2.95
N MET A 90 5.97 1.55 -2.23
CA MET A 90 5.88 1.09 -0.84
C MET A 90 6.05 -0.43 -0.74
N ILE A 91 5.39 -1.19 -1.63
CA ILE A 91 5.48 -2.64 -1.71
C ILE A 91 6.90 -3.07 -2.05
N GLN A 92 7.51 -2.45 -3.08
CA GLN A 92 8.90 -2.75 -3.46
C GLN A 92 9.87 -2.57 -2.29
N ARG A 93 9.76 -1.44 -1.57
CA ARG A 93 10.59 -1.16 -0.40
C ARG A 93 10.37 -2.19 0.71
N LYS A 94 9.11 -2.55 1.00
CA LYS A 94 8.78 -3.54 2.03
C LYS A 94 9.34 -4.92 1.68
N ILE A 95 9.21 -5.37 0.44
CA ILE A 95 9.76 -6.64 -0.03
C ILE A 95 11.29 -6.63 0.10
N ILE A 96 11.96 -5.59 -0.41
CA ILE A 96 13.44 -5.50 -0.36
C ILE A 96 13.95 -5.53 1.08
N ASN A 97 13.30 -4.79 1.99
CA ASN A 97 13.70 -4.73 3.40
C ASN A 97 13.46 -6.06 4.15
N SER A 98 12.51 -6.87 3.69
CA SER A 98 12.16 -8.15 4.31
C SER A 98 12.98 -9.33 3.77
N LEU A 99 13.56 -9.19 2.57
CA LEU A 99 14.39 -10.24 1.99
C LEU A 99 15.76 -10.28 2.67
N PRO A 100 16.31 -11.48 2.94
CA PRO A 100 17.62 -11.60 3.58
C PRO A 100 18.71 -11.10 2.66
N LEU A 101 19.65 -10.35 3.22
CA LEU A 101 20.90 -10.03 2.53
C LEU A 101 21.76 -11.29 2.48
N THR A 102 22.30 -11.59 1.32
CA THR A 102 23.24 -12.71 1.15
C THR A 102 24.61 -12.17 0.71
N GLU A 103 25.66 -12.73 1.28
CA GLU A 103 27.04 -12.43 0.87
C GLU A 103 27.47 -13.24 -0.36
N ASN A 104 26.69 -14.27 -0.72
CA ASN A 104 27.01 -15.13 -1.86
C ASN A 104 26.46 -14.55 -3.16
N ASN A 105 27.35 -14.01 -3.99
CA ASN A 105 27.03 -13.40 -5.27
C ASN A 105 27.20 -14.37 -6.47
N SER A 106 27.37 -15.66 -6.23
CA SER A 106 27.55 -16.65 -7.32
C SER A 106 26.27 -16.88 -8.12
N VAL A 107 25.11 -16.63 -7.51
CA VAL A 107 23.79 -16.68 -8.13
C VAL A 107 23.09 -15.34 -7.89
N ILE A 108 22.48 -14.78 -8.92
CA ILE A 108 21.67 -13.57 -8.83
C ILE A 108 20.26 -13.90 -9.27
N PHE A 109 19.28 -13.54 -8.43
CA PHE A 109 17.87 -13.57 -8.81
C PHE A 109 17.45 -12.17 -9.25
N ASP A 110 17.24 -12.03 -10.55
CA ASP A 110 16.74 -10.82 -11.20
C ASP A 110 15.21 -10.87 -11.09
N ILE A 111 14.60 -9.99 -10.31
CA ILE A 111 13.17 -10.04 -10.01
C ILE A 111 12.51 -8.77 -10.51
N SER A 112 11.47 -8.92 -11.33
CA SER A 112 10.50 -7.87 -11.62
C SER A 112 9.11 -8.32 -11.22
N ALA A 113 8.19 -7.39 -10.99
CA ALA A 113 6.84 -7.73 -10.61
C ALA A 113 5.79 -6.84 -11.28
N VAL A 114 4.55 -7.33 -11.26
CA VAL A 114 3.36 -6.60 -11.69
C VAL A 114 2.34 -6.64 -10.56
N LEU A 115 1.89 -5.48 -10.11
CA LEU A 115 0.80 -5.33 -9.15
C LEU A 115 -0.52 -5.33 -9.91
N TYR A 116 -1.34 -6.37 -9.70
CA TYR A 116 -2.66 -6.53 -10.33
C TYR A 116 -3.80 -6.04 -9.46
N ASP A 117 -3.65 -6.17 -8.14
CA ASP A 117 -4.70 -5.81 -7.19
C ASP A 117 -4.08 -5.18 -5.94
N PHE A 118 -4.68 -4.10 -5.46
CA PHE A 118 -4.34 -3.44 -4.21
C PHE A 118 -5.60 -2.72 -3.73
N ALA A 119 -6.53 -3.48 -3.16
CA ALA A 119 -7.90 -3.06 -2.94
C ALA A 119 -8.33 -3.23 -1.48
N ILE A 120 -9.22 -2.33 -1.03
CA ILE A 120 -9.90 -2.37 0.25
C ILE A 120 -11.39 -2.49 -0.03
N ASN A 121 -12.02 -3.57 0.42
CA ASN A 121 -13.47 -3.68 0.44
C ASN A 121 -13.99 -3.19 1.79
N GLN A 122 -14.65 -2.05 1.81
CA GLN A 122 -15.10 -1.40 3.04
C GLN A 122 -16.22 -2.19 3.72
N ASP A 123 -17.16 -2.76 2.95
CA ASP A 123 -18.32 -3.49 3.51
C ASP A 123 -17.87 -4.76 4.28
N THR A 124 -16.86 -5.45 3.78
CA THR A 124 -16.31 -6.66 4.41
C THR A 124 -15.05 -6.39 5.23
N ARG A 125 -14.48 -5.21 5.15
CA ARG A 125 -13.17 -4.81 5.69
C ARG A 125 -12.02 -5.67 5.15
N ASN A 126 -12.19 -6.30 4.01
CA ASN A 126 -11.15 -7.11 3.40
C ASN A 126 -10.18 -6.25 2.61
N CYS A 127 -8.90 -6.43 2.91
CA CYS A 127 -7.79 -5.92 2.12
C CYS A 127 -7.27 -7.03 1.23
N THR A 128 -6.95 -6.73 -0.02
CA THR A 128 -6.43 -7.71 -0.98
C THR A 128 -5.24 -7.11 -1.73
N ALA A 129 -4.19 -7.90 -1.90
CA ALA A 129 -3.12 -7.59 -2.86
C ALA A 129 -2.84 -8.81 -3.73
N ALA A 130 -2.53 -8.56 -5.01
CA ALA A 130 -2.14 -9.59 -5.97
C ALA A 130 -0.93 -9.11 -6.77
N LEU A 131 0.16 -9.90 -6.74
CA LEU A 131 1.40 -9.66 -7.45
C LEU A 131 1.79 -10.87 -8.31
N LYS A 132 2.23 -10.58 -9.53
CA LYS A 132 2.91 -11.54 -10.39
C LYS A 132 4.39 -11.17 -10.43
N PHE A 133 5.26 -12.12 -10.12
CA PHE A 133 6.70 -11.97 -10.18
C PHE A 133 7.24 -12.71 -11.39
N GLU A 134 8.17 -12.10 -12.08
CA GLU A 134 9.08 -12.72 -13.02
C GLU A 134 10.44 -12.86 -12.33
N VAL A 135 10.89 -14.08 -12.13
CA VAL A 135 12.17 -14.42 -11.49
C VAL A 135 13.10 -15.01 -12.55
N LYS A 136 14.23 -14.36 -12.79
CA LYS A 136 15.28 -14.87 -13.66
C LYS A 136 16.49 -15.22 -12.82
N LYS A 137 16.87 -16.50 -12.82
CA LYS A 137 18.11 -16.95 -12.20
C LYS A 137 19.27 -16.68 -13.15
N VAL A 138 20.20 -15.82 -12.74
CA VAL A 138 21.42 -15.50 -13.47
C VAL A 138 22.59 -16.17 -12.75
N SER A 139 23.23 -17.12 -13.41
CA SER A 139 24.46 -17.76 -12.94
C SER A 139 25.63 -17.22 -13.77
N ASN A 140 26.81 -17.16 -13.17
CA ASN A 140 28.05 -16.76 -13.86
C ASN A 140 28.47 -17.74 -14.98
N SER A 141 27.83 -18.91 -15.11
CA SER A 141 27.98 -19.82 -16.22
C SER A 141 27.20 -19.33 -17.43
N VAL A 142 27.82 -19.26 -18.58
CA VAL A 142 27.24 -18.81 -19.86
C VAL A 142 26.00 -19.64 -20.22
N GLY A 143 24.82 -19.18 -19.84
CA GLY A 143 23.54 -19.83 -20.16
C GLY A 143 22.39 -18.80 -20.13
N LYS A 144 21.39 -18.99 -21.00
CA LYS A 144 20.13 -18.24 -20.92
C LYS A 144 19.47 -18.58 -19.58
N GLY A 145 19.43 -17.64 -18.64
CA GLY A 145 18.74 -17.87 -17.36
C GLY A 145 17.29 -18.25 -17.60
N GLU A 146 16.84 -19.29 -16.92
CA GLU A 146 15.44 -19.69 -16.90
C GLU A 146 14.60 -18.60 -16.23
N VAL A 147 13.48 -18.26 -16.83
CA VAL A 147 12.50 -17.30 -16.30
C VAL A 147 11.34 -18.08 -15.73
N THR A 148 11.06 -17.88 -14.47
CA THR A 148 9.92 -18.47 -13.79
C THR A 148 8.92 -17.38 -13.41
N GLU A 149 7.64 -17.62 -13.68
CA GLU A 149 6.55 -16.75 -13.27
C GLU A 149 5.89 -17.29 -12.01
N LEU A 150 5.73 -16.43 -11.01
CA LEU A 150 5.07 -16.74 -9.74
C LEU A 150 3.92 -15.74 -9.54
N PHE A 151 2.74 -16.25 -9.17
CA PHE A 151 1.60 -15.41 -8.88
C PHE A 151 1.15 -15.64 -7.43
N PHE A 152 1.06 -14.55 -6.66
CA PHE A 152 0.56 -14.58 -5.30
C PHE A 152 -0.59 -13.59 -5.15
N LYS A 153 -1.64 -14.06 -4.49
CA LYS A 153 -2.77 -13.24 -4.05
C LYS A 153 -3.05 -13.58 -2.60
N ALA A 154 -3.15 -12.55 -1.77
CA ALA A 154 -3.50 -12.69 -0.37
C ALA A 154 -4.61 -11.69 0.00
N THR A 155 -5.45 -12.09 0.94
CA THR A 155 -6.55 -11.27 1.46
C THR A 155 -6.57 -11.38 2.97
N LYS A 156 -6.73 -10.23 3.65
CA LYS A 156 -6.83 -10.15 5.10
C LYS A 156 -7.91 -9.19 5.52
N GLN A 157 -8.70 -9.56 6.50
CA GLN A 157 -9.68 -8.67 7.09
C GLN A 157 -8.99 -7.71 8.07
N ALA A 158 -9.28 -6.41 7.95
CA ALA A 158 -8.84 -5.41 8.90
C ALA A 158 -9.60 -5.55 10.23
N GLU A 159 -8.93 -5.28 11.34
CA GLU A 159 -9.50 -5.42 12.69
C GLU A 159 -10.64 -4.42 12.94
N ALA A 160 -10.51 -3.21 12.38
CA ALA A 160 -11.51 -2.16 12.49
C ALA A 160 -11.73 -1.46 11.14
N ASP A 161 -12.88 -0.77 11.02
CA ASP A 161 -13.20 0.07 9.85
C ASP A 161 -12.54 1.45 10.00
N ASN A 162 -11.23 1.50 9.82
CA ASN A 162 -10.46 2.74 9.79
C ASN A 162 -9.16 2.55 8.99
N ALA A 163 -8.60 3.68 8.52
CA ALA A 163 -7.42 3.68 7.66
C ALA A 163 -6.21 2.97 8.28
N ALA A 164 -5.94 3.16 9.58
CA ALA A 164 -4.80 2.55 10.26
C ALA A 164 -4.90 1.01 10.26
N SER A 165 -6.10 0.45 10.50
CA SER A 165 -6.34 -1.00 10.45
C SER A 165 -6.22 -1.56 9.04
N TYR A 166 -6.65 -0.82 8.01
CA TYR A 166 -6.46 -1.19 6.61
C TYR A 166 -4.98 -1.21 6.23
N VAL A 167 -4.20 -0.22 6.67
CA VAL A 167 -2.75 -0.16 6.47
C VAL A 167 -2.05 -1.34 7.13
N ALA A 168 -2.44 -1.70 8.36
CA ALA A 168 -1.89 -2.85 9.08
C ALA A 168 -2.20 -4.16 8.34
N ALA A 169 -3.43 -4.35 7.86
CA ALA A 169 -3.82 -5.53 7.10
C ALA A 169 -3.04 -5.61 5.76
N MET A 170 -2.90 -4.50 5.03
CA MET A 170 -2.11 -4.45 3.79
C MET A 170 -0.63 -4.77 4.04
N ALA A 171 -0.04 -4.24 5.10
CA ALA A 171 1.34 -4.56 5.47
C ALA A 171 1.54 -6.07 5.70
N GLN A 172 0.63 -6.70 6.43
CA GLN A 172 0.67 -8.15 6.70
C GLN A 172 0.47 -8.99 5.44
N ILE A 173 -0.38 -8.55 4.49
CA ILE A 173 -0.55 -9.21 3.18
C ILE A 173 0.78 -9.19 2.40
N ILE A 174 1.47 -8.03 2.38
CA ILE A 174 2.74 -7.92 1.67
C ILE A 174 3.83 -8.76 2.36
N ASP A 175 3.81 -8.85 3.68
CA ASP A 175 4.70 -9.75 4.43
C ASP A 175 4.46 -11.22 4.06
N GLU A 176 3.21 -11.66 3.97
CA GLU A 176 2.83 -13.02 3.55
C GLU A 176 3.29 -13.32 2.11
N ILE A 177 3.03 -12.39 1.19
CA ILE A 177 3.47 -12.52 -0.22
C ILE A 177 5.00 -12.60 -0.29
N THR A 178 5.70 -11.80 0.51
CA THR A 178 7.18 -11.80 0.55
C THR A 178 7.73 -13.12 1.07
N LEU A 179 7.12 -13.68 2.12
CA LEU A 179 7.50 -14.98 2.66
C LEU A 179 7.29 -16.09 1.62
N ASN A 180 6.16 -16.08 0.92
CA ASN A 180 5.86 -17.04 -0.14
C ASN A 180 6.88 -16.93 -1.29
N LEU A 181 7.23 -15.70 -1.71
CA LEU A 181 8.28 -15.46 -2.70
C LEU A 181 9.62 -16.05 -2.22
N GLN A 182 10.03 -15.75 -1.00
CA GLN A 182 11.26 -16.26 -0.40
C GLN A 182 11.31 -17.80 -0.40
N GLN A 183 10.22 -18.47 0.01
CA GLN A 183 10.12 -19.92 0.00
C GLN A 183 10.24 -20.53 -1.41
N GLN A 184 9.73 -19.85 -2.44
CA GLN A 184 9.91 -20.29 -3.81
C GLN A 184 11.36 -20.10 -4.27
N LEU A 185 11.99 -18.97 -3.94
CA LEU A 185 13.38 -18.70 -4.31
C LEU A 185 14.38 -19.70 -3.72
N THR A 186 14.06 -20.36 -2.58
CA THR A 186 14.91 -21.41 -2.02
C THR A 186 14.85 -22.75 -2.79
N LYS A 187 13.89 -22.91 -3.70
CA LYS A 187 13.73 -24.14 -4.51
C LYS A 187 14.48 -24.09 -5.84
N PHE A 188 15.02 -22.91 -6.20
CA PHE A 188 15.84 -22.71 -7.39
C PHE A 188 17.31 -23.02 -7.13
#